data_15625ce5356e0310cb9f77da9cb4471c
#
_entry.id   15625ce5356e0310cb9f77da9cb4471c
#
_cell.length_a   1.000
_cell.length_b   1.000
_cell.length_c   1.000
_cell.angle_alpha   90.00
_cell.angle_beta   90.00
_cell.angle_gamma   90.00
#
_symmetry.space_group_name_H-M   'P 1'
#
loop_
_entity.id
_entity.type
_entity.pdbx_description
1 polymer ?
#
loop_
_entity_poly.entity_id
_entity_poly.type
_entity_poly.pdbx_seq_one_letter_code
_entity_poly.pdbx_strand_id
1 'polypeptide(L)'
;MLVKVFGSAVFGVEATTITIEVNIDKGIGYHLVGLPDNAIKESSYRIAAALKNNDYELPGKKIIINLAPADLRKEGSAYDLPLAMGILVASGQIKTDEIDKYIIMGELSLDGGLQPIKGALPIAIKAKEEGFKGFFLPIQNAKEAAIVSDLEVYGISNIREIIDFFSGDHPLEPTVFDTRKEFYKTIDFPEFDFSDVKGQESIKRCMEIAAAGGHNIILIGPPGAGKTMLAKRLPSILPPMTLKEALETTKIHSVAGKLKEVGLMNQRPFRSPHHTISNVALVGGGSYPQPGEISMAHNGVLFLDELPEFKRDVLEVMRQPLEDREVTISRAKFTITYPSSFMLVASMNPSPSGFFNDSSNASTSSSYEMQRYLSKISGPLLDRIDIHIEVTPVPFDKLADRQKAESSIEIRERVTKARELQTKRFENYEKINYNAQMTSKQIREYCVLDETSNQLLKTAMERLNLSARAYDRILKVSRTIADLDNSENVNASHIAEAIQYRSLDREGWLG
;
A
#
# COMPACT_ATOMS: atom_id res chain seq x y z
N MET A 1 29.25 34.42 -6.94
CA MET A 1 28.03 34.36 -7.81
C MET A 1 26.99 33.54 -7.04
N LEU A 2 25.74 34.00 -6.99
CA LEU A 2 24.63 33.26 -6.37
C LEU A 2 23.93 32.45 -7.46
N VAL A 3 23.77 31.14 -7.22
CA VAL A 3 23.07 30.21 -8.13
C VAL A 3 21.96 29.53 -7.35
N LYS A 4 20.81 29.31 -8.00
CA LYS A 4 19.69 28.54 -7.50
C LYS A 4 19.56 27.22 -8.24
N VAL A 5 19.48 26.12 -7.48
CA VAL A 5 19.18 24.78 -7.98
C VAL A 5 18.02 24.26 -7.18
N PHE A 6 17.19 23.42 -7.77
CA PHE A 6 16.01 22.89 -7.13
C PHE A 6 16.14 21.38 -6.88
N GLY A 7 15.90 20.99 -5.64
CA GLY A 7 15.72 19.62 -5.21
C GLY A 7 14.34 19.42 -4.61
N SER A 8 14.13 18.31 -3.91
CA SER A 8 12.83 18.02 -3.26
C SER A 8 13.01 17.25 -1.96
N ALA A 9 12.09 17.44 -1.02
CA ALA A 9 11.94 16.64 0.18
C ALA A 9 10.59 15.92 0.15
N VAL A 10 10.55 14.66 0.57
CA VAL A 10 9.31 13.85 0.59
C VAL A 10 8.83 13.70 2.04
N PHE A 11 7.57 14.06 2.29
CA PHE A 11 6.88 13.91 3.57
C PHE A 11 5.61 13.09 3.40
N GLY A 12 5.55 11.92 4.04
CA GLY A 12 4.45 11.00 3.78
C GLY A 12 4.48 10.53 2.33
N VAL A 13 3.42 10.78 1.59
CA VAL A 13 3.30 10.50 0.14
C VAL A 13 3.37 11.76 -0.72
N GLU A 14 3.65 12.92 -0.11
CA GLU A 14 3.73 14.22 -0.77
C GLU A 14 5.18 14.69 -0.87
N ALA A 15 5.47 15.52 -1.88
CA ALA A 15 6.77 16.14 -2.07
C ALA A 15 6.68 17.66 -1.94
N THR A 16 7.77 18.26 -1.45
CA THR A 16 7.93 19.71 -1.32
C THR A 16 9.23 20.13 -1.97
N THR A 17 9.19 21.14 -2.83
CA THR A 17 10.37 21.64 -3.52
C THR A 17 11.29 22.36 -2.55
N ILE A 18 12.58 22.05 -2.66
CA ILE A 18 13.65 22.65 -1.86
C ILE A 18 14.51 23.51 -2.78
N THR A 19 14.56 24.81 -2.48
CA THR A 19 15.48 25.73 -3.16
C THR A 19 16.86 25.62 -2.53
N ILE A 20 17.86 25.31 -3.33
CA ILE A 20 19.26 25.18 -2.96
C ILE A 20 19.99 26.40 -3.51
N GLU A 21 20.35 27.34 -2.63
CA GLU A 21 21.07 28.56 -3.00
C GLU A 21 22.55 28.37 -2.70
N VAL A 22 23.39 28.42 -3.73
CA VAL A 22 24.85 28.26 -3.62
C VAL A 22 25.52 29.60 -3.91
N ASN A 23 26.29 30.09 -2.92
CA ASN A 23 27.10 31.29 -3.07
C ASN A 23 28.57 30.99 -2.80
N ILE A 24 29.44 31.40 -3.73
CA ILE A 24 30.90 31.27 -3.60
C ILE A 24 31.52 32.64 -3.47
N ASP A 25 32.30 32.85 -2.39
CA ASP A 25 32.90 34.10 -2.03
C ASP A 25 34.39 33.92 -1.67
N LYS A 26 35.07 35.04 -1.39
CA LYS A 26 36.48 35.04 -0.91
C LYS A 26 36.60 34.40 0.47
N GLY A 27 37.64 33.64 0.67
CA GLY A 27 37.91 32.92 1.94
C GLY A 27 37.90 31.40 1.75
N ILE A 28 38.01 30.67 2.84
CA ILE A 28 38.02 29.19 2.84
C ILE A 28 36.91 28.72 3.80
N GLY A 29 36.16 27.71 3.38
CA GLY A 29 35.14 27.05 4.21
C GLY A 29 33.97 26.53 3.44
N TYR A 30 33.28 25.53 4.03
CA TYR A 30 32.06 24.90 3.50
C TYR A 30 30.97 25.00 4.55
N HIS A 31 29.92 25.75 4.28
CA HIS A 31 28.87 26.06 5.24
C HIS A 31 27.51 25.68 4.67
N LEU A 32 26.80 24.82 5.39
CA LEU A 32 25.43 24.41 5.07
C LEU A 32 24.45 24.99 6.10
N VAL A 33 23.39 25.67 5.64
CA VAL A 33 22.31 26.20 6.47
C VAL A 33 20.95 25.70 5.96
N GLY A 34 19.89 25.76 6.76
CA GLY A 34 18.55 25.32 6.39
C GLY A 34 18.21 23.90 6.89
N LEU A 35 18.66 23.54 8.10
CA LEU A 35 18.39 22.28 8.81
C LEU A 35 18.80 20.99 8.03
N PRO A 36 20.04 20.92 7.49
CA PRO A 36 20.54 19.67 6.91
C PRO A 36 20.79 18.62 8.00
N ASP A 37 20.53 17.34 7.68
CA ASP A 37 20.92 16.21 8.53
C ASP A 37 22.42 15.91 8.42
N ASN A 38 22.88 14.85 9.11
CA ASN A 38 24.29 14.48 9.07
C ASN A 38 24.70 13.94 7.68
N ALA A 39 23.83 13.24 6.99
CA ALA A 39 24.12 12.71 5.66
C ALA A 39 24.38 13.83 4.65
N ILE A 40 23.61 14.94 4.73
CA ILE A 40 23.83 16.12 3.88
C ILE A 40 25.11 16.86 4.32
N LYS A 41 25.45 16.92 5.61
CA LYS A 41 26.70 17.52 6.07
C LYS A 41 27.94 16.77 5.58
N GLU A 42 27.85 15.45 5.46
CA GLU A 42 28.90 14.59 4.92
C GLU A 42 29.02 14.65 3.39
N SER A 43 28.02 15.23 2.69
CA SER A 43 28.00 15.33 1.22
C SER A 43 29.26 16.00 0.66
N SER A 44 29.87 16.94 1.40
CA SER A 44 31.08 17.65 0.96
C SER A 44 32.22 16.69 0.60
N TYR A 45 32.38 15.60 1.35
CA TYR A 45 33.42 14.59 1.07
C TYR A 45 33.08 13.76 -0.18
N ARG A 46 31.82 13.35 -0.34
CA ARG A 46 31.39 12.61 -1.52
C ARG A 46 31.46 13.47 -2.77
N ILE A 47 30.98 14.70 -2.70
CA ILE A 47 31.03 15.67 -3.80
C ILE A 47 32.48 15.94 -4.21
N ALA A 48 33.39 16.22 -3.25
CA ALA A 48 34.80 16.47 -3.57
C ALA A 48 35.46 15.31 -4.29
N ALA A 49 35.22 14.07 -3.84
CA ALA A 49 35.76 12.87 -4.47
C ALA A 49 35.16 12.66 -5.87
N ALA A 50 33.81 12.75 -6.00
CA ALA A 50 33.11 12.57 -7.25
C ALA A 50 33.54 13.59 -8.32
N LEU A 51 33.66 14.86 -7.94
CA LEU A 51 34.13 15.91 -8.85
C LEU A 51 35.58 15.65 -9.32
N LYS A 52 36.47 15.34 -8.38
CA LYS A 52 37.88 15.05 -8.72
C LYS A 52 38.02 13.88 -9.68
N ASN A 53 37.25 12.81 -9.50
CA ASN A 53 37.30 11.63 -10.37
C ASN A 53 36.63 11.89 -11.74
N ASN A 54 35.96 13.03 -11.93
CA ASN A 54 35.37 13.44 -13.20
C ASN A 54 36.03 14.71 -13.80
N ASP A 55 37.26 15.01 -13.43
CA ASP A 55 38.09 16.13 -13.94
C ASP A 55 37.57 17.52 -13.53
N TYR A 56 36.82 17.62 -12.44
CA TYR A 56 36.35 18.87 -11.83
C TYR A 56 36.89 19.02 -10.40
N GLU A 57 36.83 20.24 -9.87
CA GLU A 57 37.38 20.51 -8.54
C GLU A 57 36.39 21.18 -7.61
N LEU A 58 36.40 20.81 -6.33
CA LEU A 58 35.75 21.62 -5.30
C LEU A 58 36.57 22.92 -5.11
N PRO A 59 35.99 24.11 -5.37
CA PRO A 59 36.76 25.35 -5.32
C PRO A 59 37.31 25.63 -3.92
N GLY A 60 38.60 25.96 -3.82
CA GLY A 60 39.27 26.36 -2.57
C GLY A 60 38.83 27.73 -2.06
N LYS A 61 37.52 28.01 -2.10
CA LYS A 61 36.90 29.27 -1.70
C LYS A 61 35.88 29.04 -0.59
N LYS A 62 35.31 30.11 -0.04
CA LYS A 62 34.21 30.03 0.91
C LYS A 62 32.91 29.69 0.17
N ILE A 63 32.37 28.51 0.41
CA ILE A 63 31.12 28.02 -0.14
C ILE A 63 30.04 28.10 0.93
N ILE A 64 28.96 28.83 0.66
CA ILE A 64 27.80 28.92 1.52
C ILE A 64 26.61 28.37 0.76
N ILE A 65 25.93 27.38 1.34
CA ILE A 65 24.76 26.74 0.74
C ILE A 65 23.58 26.87 1.70
N ASN A 66 22.49 27.42 1.22
CA ASN A 66 21.23 27.53 1.95
C ASN A 66 20.18 26.59 1.33
N LEU A 67 19.55 25.79 2.18
CA LEU A 67 18.47 24.85 1.82
C LEU A 67 17.13 25.41 2.32
N ALA A 68 16.38 26.08 1.47
CA ALA A 68 15.11 26.72 1.81
C ALA A 68 13.90 25.81 1.42
N PRO A 69 12.79 25.84 2.22
CA PRO A 69 12.56 26.63 3.44
C PRO A 69 13.27 26.07 4.67
N ALA A 70 13.63 26.92 5.62
CA ALA A 70 14.43 26.52 6.79
C ALA A 70 13.65 25.77 7.88
N ASP A 71 12.33 25.80 7.86
CA ASP A 71 11.44 25.07 8.78
C ASP A 71 11.31 23.59 8.47
N LEU A 72 11.59 23.19 7.21
CA LEU A 72 11.62 21.79 6.78
C LEU A 72 13.02 21.20 6.97
N ARG A 73 13.09 20.07 7.68
CA ARG A 73 14.32 19.30 7.78
C ARG A 73 14.58 18.53 6.49
N LYS A 74 15.79 18.63 5.95
CA LYS A 74 16.27 17.90 4.79
C LYS A 74 17.09 16.72 5.25
N GLU A 75 16.80 15.54 4.73
CA GLU A 75 17.43 14.30 5.15
C GLU A 75 17.87 13.45 3.95
N GLY A 76 18.96 12.71 4.16
CA GLY A 76 19.48 11.74 3.21
C GLY A 76 20.46 12.32 2.21
N SER A 77 21.14 11.41 1.52
CA SER A 77 22.23 11.68 0.58
C SER A 77 21.78 12.09 -0.83
N ALA A 78 20.46 12.07 -1.10
CA ALA A 78 19.92 12.41 -2.42
C ALA A 78 20.16 13.86 -2.86
N TYR A 79 20.63 14.72 -1.96
CA TYR A 79 21.00 16.11 -2.25
C TYR A 79 22.40 16.26 -2.79
N ASP A 80 23.23 15.20 -2.85
CA ASP A 80 24.61 15.31 -3.30
C ASP A 80 24.71 15.88 -4.73
N LEU A 81 23.87 15.36 -5.64
CA LEU A 81 23.86 15.80 -7.03
C LEU A 81 23.48 17.28 -7.21
N PRO A 82 22.35 17.78 -6.67
CA PRO A 82 22.01 19.20 -6.81
C PRO A 82 23.01 20.12 -6.13
N LEU A 83 23.62 19.70 -5.00
CA LEU A 83 24.69 20.46 -4.35
C LEU A 83 25.94 20.56 -5.23
N ALA A 84 26.36 19.43 -5.83
CA ALA A 84 27.51 19.38 -6.76
C ALA A 84 27.27 20.29 -7.98
N MET A 85 26.12 20.16 -8.61
CA MET A 85 25.75 21.01 -9.77
C MET A 85 25.72 22.49 -9.42
N GLY A 86 25.11 22.85 -8.28
CA GLY A 86 25.10 24.23 -7.81
C GLY A 86 26.51 24.80 -7.57
N ILE A 87 27.43 24.00 -7.04
CA ILE A 87 28.82 24.40 -6.83
C ILE A 87 29.56 24.59 -8.15
N LEU A 88 29.37 23.67 -9.13
CA LEU A 88 30.02 23.74 -10.44
C LEU A 88 29.57 25.01 -11.21
N VAL A 89 28.30 25.32 -11.20
CA VAL A 89 27.78 26.54 -11.85
C VAL A 89 28.21 27.80 -11.10
N ALA A 90 28.13 27.82 -9.75
CA ALA A 90 28.53 28.98 -8.94
C ALA A 90 30.03 29.28 -9.01
N SER A 91 30.86 28.26 -9.24
CA SER A 91 32.31 28.40 -9.43
C SER A 91 32.69 28.82 -10.84
N GLY A 92 31.77 28.76 -11.80
CA GLY A 92 31.99 29.05 -13.22
C GLY A 92 32.67 27.92 -14.00
N GLN A 93 32.75 26.70 -13.42
CA GLN A 93 33.26 25.53 -14.13
C GLN A 93 32.28 25.04 -15.19
N ILE A 94 30.97 25.26 -14.96
CA ILE A 94 29.91 25.04 -15.93
C ILE A 94 29.18 26.37 -16.16
N LYS A 95 28.83 26.67 -17.40
CA LYS A 95 28.05 27.85 -17.77
C LYS A 95 26.70 27.44 -18.30
N THR A 96 25.66 27.73 -17.56
CA THR A 96 24.27 27.46 -17.96
C THR A 96 23.32 28.47 -17.31
N ASP A 97 22.26 28.86 -18.04
CA ASP A 97 21.18 29.72 -17.56
C ASP A 97 19.87 28.93 -17.40
N GLU A 98 19.93 27.59 -17.50
CA GLU A 98 18.72 26.74 -17.50
C GLU A 98 18.62 25.80 -16.30
N ILE A 99 19.59 25.78 -15.40
CA ILE A 99 19.62 24.80 -14.30
C ILE A 99 18.43 24.95 -13.32
N ASP A 100 17.90 26.16 -13.23
CA ASP A 100 16.75 26.48 -12.40
C ASP A 100 15.39 26.02 -12.98
N LYS A 101 15.39 25.50 -14.21
CA LYS A 101 14.21 24.92 -14.84
C LYS A 101 13.98 23.45 -14.52
N TYR A 102 14.91 22.82 -13.80
CA TYR A 102 14.91 21.40 -13.53
C TYR A 102 14.95 21.09 -12.03
N ILE A 103 14.24 20.04 -11.62
CA ILE A 103 14.49 19.39 -10.34
C ILE A 103 15.67 18.44 -10.53
N ILE A 104 16.60 18.42 -9.57
CA ILE A 104 17.79 17.57 -9.60
C ILE A 104 17.87 16.82 -8.28
N MET A 105 17.97 15.49 -8.33
CA MET A 105 18.11 14.64 -7.14
C MET A 105 19.00 13.44 -7.47
N GLY A 106 19.87 13.05 -6.52
CA GLY A 106 20.73 11.87 -6.66
C GLY A 106 21.79 11.81 -5.57
N GLU A 107 22.05 10.62 -5.06
CA GLU A 107 23.17 10.35 -4.18
C GLU A 107 24.41 10.03 -5.03
N LEU A 108 25.55 10.63 -4.72
CA LEU A 108 26.79 10.41 -5.44
C LEU A 108 27.67 9.35 -4.75
N SER A 109 28.13 8.38 -5.56
CA SER A 109 29.27 7.56 -5.23
C SER A 109 30.58 8.35 -5.44
N LEU A 110 31.68 7.90 -4.85
CA LEU A 110 32.97 8.61 -4.92
C LEU A 110 33.54 8.72 -6.34
N ASP A 111 33.13 7.83 -7.24
CA ASP A 111 33.49 7.84 -8.67
C ASP A 111 32.56 8.72 -9.53
N GLY A 112 31.52 9.33 -8.92
CA GLY A 112 30.51 10.13 -9.62
C GLY A 112 29.30 9.35 -10.10
N GLY A 113 29.23 8.04 -9.86
CA GLY A 113 28.07 7.21 -10.12
C GLY A 113 26.87 7.60 -9.24
N LEU A 114 25.65 7.33 -9.69
CA LEU A 114 24.40 7.68 -8.98
C LEU A 114 23.75 6.46 -8.37
N GLN A 115 23.32 6.61 -7.11
CA GLN A 115 22.57 5.61 -6.36
C GLN A 115 21.07 5.92 -6.36
N PRO A 116 20.19 4.89 -6.31
CA PRO A 116 18.73 5.06 -6.30
C PRO A 116 18.25 5.92 -5.16
N ILE A 117 17.23 6.73 -5.43
CA ILE A 117 16.54 7.57 -4.43
C ILE A 117 15.15 7.01 -4.10
N LYS A 118 14.55 7.48 -3.00
CA LYS A 118 13.19 7.18 -2.60
C LYS A 118 12.26 8.31 -3.00
N GLY A 119 11.00 7.98 -3.36
CA GLY A 119 9.98 8.97 -3.61
C GLY A 119 10.12 9.71 -4.94
N ALA A 120 10.70 9.10 -5.97
CA ALA A 120 10.85 9.75 -7.27
C ALA A 120 9.50 10.11 -7.91
N LEU A 121 8.46 9.27 -7.76
CA LEU A 121 7.12 9.58 -8.28
C LEU A 121 6.46 10.80 -7.62
N PRO A 122 6.34 10.93 -6.28
CA PRO A 122 5.82 12.16 -5.68
C PRO A 122 6.65 13.40 -6.04
N ILE A 123 7.97 13.29 -6.18
CA ILE A 123 8.83 14.39 -6.63
C ILE A 123 8.48 14.81 -8.06
N ALA A 124 8.33 13.85 -8.98
CA ALA A 124 7.96 14.11 -10.36
C ALA A 124 6.56 14.77 -10.49
N ILE A 125 5.58 14.30 -9.70
CA ILE A 125 4.25 14.92 -9.66
C ILE A 125 4.35 16.37 -9.22
N LYS A 126 5.10 16.64 -8.14
CA LYS A 126 5.29 17.99 -7.63
C LYS A 126 6.02 18.90 -8.61
N ALA A 127 7.06 18.39 -9.26
CA ALA A 127 7.80 19.11 -10.29
C ALA A 127 6.89 19.55 -11.45
N LYS A 128 6.00 18.67 -11.92
CA LYS A 128 5.00 19.00 -12.94
C LYS A 128 4.02 20.08 -12.46
N GLU A 129 3.46 19.93 -11.24
CA GLU A 129 2.52 20.89 -10.67
C GLU A 129 3.11 22.31 -10.56
N GLU A 130 4.39 22.42 -10.26
CA GLU A 130 5.12 23.70 -10.15
C GLU A 130 5.66 24.20 -11.49
N GLY A 131 5.47 23.47 -12.58
CA GLY A 131 5.82 23.91 -13.94
C GLY A 131 7.30 23.78 -14.29
N PHE A 132 8.05 22.93 -13.60
CA PHE A 132 9.42 22.59 -14.00
C PHE A 132 9.44 21.92 -15.37
N LYS A 133 10.50 22.20 -16.15
CA LYS A 133 10.70 21.60 -17.47
C LYS A 133 10.99 20.11 -17.37
N GLY A 134 11.82 19.72 -16.39
CA GLY A 134 12.20 18.32 -16.25
C GLY A 134 12.80 17.97 -14.90
N PHE A 135 13.16 16.68 -14.79
CA PHE A 135 13.69 16.08 -13.57
C PHE A 135 14.89 15.18 -13.89
N PHE A 136 16.06 15.52 -13.33
CA PHE A 136 17.28 14.69 -13.38
C PHE A 136 17.36 13.81 -12.13
N LEU A 137 17.49 12.49 -12.33
CA LEU A 137 17.51 11.52 -11.25
C LEU A 137 18.30 10.26 -11.68
N PRO A 138 18.62 9.35 -10.71
CA PRO A 138 19.29 8.10 -11.05
C PRO A 138 18.46 7.26 -12.03
N ILE A 139 19.13 6.62 -13.00
CA ILE A 139 18.51 5.86 -14.08
C ILE A 139 17.55 4.76 -13.56
N GLN A 140 17.85 4.18 -12.38
CA GLN A 140 17.02 3.17 -11.74
C GLN A 140 15.63 3.69 -11.35
N ASN A 141 15.48 5.00 -11.13
CA ASN A 141 14.23 5.66 -10.79
C ASN A 141 13.54 6.32 -12.01
N ALA A 142 14.18 6.34 -13.18
CA ALA A 142 13.69 7.09 -14.32
C ALA A 142 12.30 6.61 -14.80
N LYS A 143 12.05 5.30 -14.86
CA LYS A 143 10.75 4.74 -15.25
C LYS A 143 9.63 5.14 -14.29
N GLU A 144 9.93 5.19 -13.00
CA GLU A 144 9.00 5.59 -11.95
C GLU A 144 8.58 7.07 -12.10
N ALA A 145 9.54 7.97 -12.31
CA ALA A 145 9.27 9.38 -12.51
C ALA A 145 8.58 9.67 -13.86
N ALA A 146 8.93 8.92 -14.90
CA ALA A 146 8.37 9.06 -16.25
C ALA A 146 6.89 8.63 -16.39
N ILE A 147 6.28 8.09 -15.34
CA ILE A 147 4.82 7.90 -15.26
C ILE A 147 4.10 9.25 -15.41
N VAL A 148 4.72 10.33 -14.97
CA VAL A 148 4.16 11.69 -15.02
C VAL A 148 4.31 12.24 -16.43
N SER A 149 3.21 12.31 -17.16
CA SER A 149 3.18 12.92 -18.50
C SER A 149 3.52 14.41 -18.44
N ASP A 150 4.05 14.97 -19.53
CA ASP A 150 4.41 16.38 -19.69
C ASP A 150 5.49 16.88 -18.70
N LEU A 151 6.39 15.98 -18.25
CA LEU A 151 7.62 16.29 -17.55
C LEU A 151 8.76 15.55 -18.25
N GLU A 152 9.80 16.24 -18.64
CA GLU A 152 10.99 15.63 -19.22
C GLU A 152 11.80 14.92 -18.11
N VAL A 153 11.88 13.60 -18.15
CA VAL A 153 12.58 12.81 -17.12
C VAL A 153 13.91 12.31 -17.68
N TYR A 154 15.02 12.71 -17.07
CA TYR A 154 16.36 12.34 -17.48
C TYR A 154 16.99 11.39 -16.46
N GLY A 155 16.98 10.09 -16.78
CA GLY A 155 17.66 9.07 -15.99
C GLY A 155 19.14 9.04 -16.32
N ILE A 156 19.98 9.33 -15.33
CA ILE A 156 21.44 9.38 -15.47
C ILE A 156 22.14 8.38 -14.55
N SER A 157 23.28 7.88 -14.98
CA SER A 157 24.09 6.89 -14.25
C SER A 157 25.30 7.53 -13.58
N ASN A 158 25.80 8.65 -14.11
CA ASN A 158 26.97 9.35 -13.62
C ASN A 158 26.78 10.88 -13.70
N ILE A 159 27.42 11.61 -12.79
CA ILE A 159 27.40 13.08 -12.76
C ILE A 159 27.88 13.72 -14.06
N ARG A 160 28.77 13.05 -14.79
CA ARG A 160 29.30 13.55 -16.07
C ARG A 160 28.19 13.78 -17.10
N GLU A 161 27.19 12.91 -17.15
CA GLU A 161 26.07 13.01 -18.11
C GLU A 161 25.27 14.32 -17.94
N ILE A 162 24.97 14.72 -16.69
CA ILE A 162 24.26 15.99 -16.45
C ILE A 162 25.16 17.21 -16.67
N ILE A 163 26.46 17.09 -16.41
CA ILE A 163 27.44 18.14 -16.70
C ILE A 163 27.51 18.37 -18.22
N ASP A 164 27.69 17.33 -19.00
CA ASP A 164 27.77 17.37 -20.46
C ASP A 164 26.48 17.95 -21.08
N PHE A 165 25.32 17.60 -20.51
CA PHE A 165 24.02 18.16 -20.92
C PHE A 165 23.97 19.68 -20.73
N PHE A 166 24.32 20.20 -19.54
CA PHE A 166 24.28 21.64 -19.26
C PHE A 166 25.41 22.42 -19.92
N SER A 167 26.52 21.76 -20.27
CA SER A 167 27.61 22.36 -21.04
C SER A 167 27.28 22.42 -22.54
N GLY A 168 26.27 21.70 -23.01
CA GLY A 168 25.90 21.59 -24.41
C GLY A 168 26.75 20.61 -25.22
N ASP A 169 27.56 19.78 -24.56
CA ASP A 169 28.48 18.83 -25.22
C ASP A 169 27.73 17.59 -25.72
N HIS A 170 26.79 17.05 -24.92
CA HIS A 170 25.98 15.90 -25.29
C HIS A 170 24.50 16.08 -24.93
N PRO A 171 23.57 15.98 -25.90
CA PRO A 171 22.15 15.97 -25.62
C PRO A 171 21.76 14.65 -24.94
N LEU A 172 20.87 14.73 -23.93
CA LEU A 172 20.23 13.56 -23.34
C LEU A 172 18.81 13.43 -23.87
N GLU A 173 18.38 12.21 -24.10
CA GLU A 173 16.99 11.93 -24.47
C GLU A 173 16.15 11.68 -23.20
N PRO A 174 14.96 12.28 -23.09
CA PRO A 174 14.07 12.00 -21.99
C PRO A 174 13.63 10.53 -21.96
N THR A 175 13.51 9.98 -20.78
CA THR A 175 12.99 8.63 -20.56
C THR A 175 11.52 8.60 -20.93
N VAL A 176 11.14 7.81 -21.93
CA VAL A 176 9.76 7.63 -22.35
C VAL A 176 9.16 6.42 -21.61
N PHE A 177 8.00 6.62 -20.99
CA PHE A 177 7.22 5.57 -20.34
C PHE A 177 5.76 5.63 -20.78
N ASP A 178 5.30 4.58 -21.44
CA ASP A 178 3.89 4.48 -21.84
C ASP A 178 3.05 3.94 -20.68
N THR A 179 2.56 4.86 -19.85
CA THR A 179 1.73 4.55 -18.68
C THR A 179 0.48 3.75 -19.04
N ARG A 180 -0.14 4.02 -20.21
CA ARG A 180 -1.33 3.27 -20.64
C ARG A 180 -0.99 1.85 -21.01
N LYS A 181 0.05 1.64 -21.81
CA LYS A 181 0.51 0.31 -22.21
C LYS A 181 0.88 -0.56 -21.01
N GLU A 182 1.64 0.00 -20.06
CA GLU A 182 2.01 -0.75 -18.83
C GLU A 182 0.81 -1.00 -17.92
N PHE A 183 -0.11 -0.06 -17.79
CA PHE A 183 -1.32 -0.23 -17.00
C PHE A 183 -2.23 -1.32 -17.54
N TYR A 184 -2.44 -1.39 -18.87
CA TYR A 184 -3.28 -2.41 -19.50
C TYR A 184 -2.54 -3.72 -19.81
N LYS A 185 -1.29 -3.85 -19.40
CA LYS A 185 -0.56 -5.10 -19.52
C LYS A 185 -1.29 -6.20 -18.75
N THR A 186 -1.54 -7.33 -19.42
CA THR A 186 -2.25 -8.45 -18.81
C THR A 186 -1.57 -8.90 -17.53
N ILE A 187 -2.34 -8.92 -16.45
CA ILE A 187 -1.88 -9.42 -15.14
C ILE A 187 -2.14 -10.92 -15.15
N ASP A 188 -1.08 -11.69 -15.11
CA ASP A 188 -1.12 -13.14 -15.00
C ASP A 188 -0.68 -13.57 -13.58
N PHE A 189 -1.38 -14.56 -13.02
CA PHE A 189 -1.10 -15.15 -11.70
C PHE A 189 -0.87 -16.65 -11.85
N PRO A 190 0.14 -17.10 -12.59
CA PRO A 190 0.31 -18.52 -12.94
C PRO A 190 0.48 -19.44 -11.73
N GLU A 191 0.99 -18.91 -10.59
CA GLU A 191 1.26 -19.68 -9.38
C GLU A 191 0.06 -19.77 -8.42
N PHE A 192 -0.98 -18.95 -8.61
CA PHE A 192 -2.05 -18.76 -7.62
C PHE A 192 -3.44 -18.74 -8.26
N ASP A 193 -3.77 -19.78 -9.04
CA ASP A 193 -5.08 -19.91 -9.65
C ASP A 193 -6.05 -20.71 -8.76
N PHE A 194 -7.33 -20.31 -8.74
CA PHE A 194 -8.39 -21.04 -8.02
C PHE A 194 -8.73 -22.40 -8.64
N SER A 195 -8.36 -22.66 -9.89
CA SER A 195 -8.50 -23.98 -10.52
C SER A 195 -7.70 -25.08 -9.80
N ASP A 196 -6.67 -24.71 -9.05
CA ASP A 196 -5.90 -25.65 -8.21
C ASP A 196 -6.61 -26.00 -6.90
N VAL A 197 -7.62 -25.23 -6.50
CA VAL A 197 -8.36 -25.45 -5.25
C VAL A 197 -9.42 -26.51 -5.47
N LYS A 198 -9.18 -27.70 -4.94
CA LYS A 198 -10.10 -28.83 -5.04
C LYS A 198 -11.19 -28.78 -3.99
N GLY A 199 -12.44 -28.94 -4.38
CA GLY A 199 -13.58 -28.84 -3.46
C GLY A 199 -13.70 -27.44 -2.85
N GLN A 200 -14.21 -27.36 -1.60
CA GLN A 200 -14.34 -26.10 -0.83
C GLN A 200 -15.20 -25.04 -1.52
N GLU A 201 -16.25 -25.41 -2.21
CA GLU A 201 -17.09 -24.50 -3.02
C GLU A 201 -17.71 -23.37 -2.19
N SER A 202 -18.13 -23.66 -0.94
CA SER A 202 -18.64 -22.64 -0.01
C SER A 202 -17.58 -21.59 0.37
N ILE A 203 -16.31 -22.02 0.45
CA ILE A 203 -15.21 -21.12 0.77
C ILE A 203 -14.85 -20.25 -0.46
N LYS A 204 -14.85 -20.85 -1.66
CA LYS A 204 -14.67 -20.10 -2.91
C LYS A 204 -15.76 -19.03 -3.07
N ARG A 205 -17.04 -19.38 -2.84
CA ARG A 205 -18.17 -18.43 -2.85
C ARG A 205 -17.98 -17.32 -1.82
N CYS A 206 -17.56 -17.65 -0.61
CA CYS A 206 -17.25 -16.69 0.43
C CYS A 206 -16.13 -15.73 0.03
N MET A 207 -15.06 -16.22 -0.59
CA MET A 207 -13.95 -15.40 -1.07
C MET A 207 -14.36 -14.52 -2.27
N GLU A 208 -15.21 -15.02 -3.14
CA GLU A 208 -15.82 -14.26 -4.24
C GLU A 208 -16.63 -13.06 -3.69
N ILE A 209 -17.50 -13.29 -2.70
CA ILE A 209 -18.27 -12.24 -2.04
C ILE A 209 -17.34 -11.23 -1.37
N ALA A 210 -16.33 -11.71 -0.63
CA ALA A 210 -15.37 -10.86 0.02
C ALA A 210 -14.60 -9.98 -0.99
N ALA A 211 -14.17 -10.55 -2.11
CA ALA A 211 -13.49 -9.83 -3.20
C ALA A 211 -14.41 -8.81 -3.87
N ALA A 212 -15.68 -9.16 -4.14
CA ALA A 212 -16.64 -8.29 -4.80
C ALA A 212 -16.99 -7.07 -3.94
N GLY A 213 -17.23 -7.25 -2.64
CA GLY A 213 -17.62 -6.18 -1.72
C GLY A 213 -16.47 -5.49 -1.00
N GLY A 214 -15.24 -6.00 -1.10
CA GLY A 214 -14.10 -5.52 -0.32
C GLY A 214 -14.24 -5.83 1.18
N HIS A 215 -14.88 -6.97 1.52
CA HIS A 215 -15.16 -7.35 2.90
C HIS A 215 -13.96 -7.98 3.59
N ASN A 216 -13.74 -7.62 4.84
CA ASN A 216 -12.77 -8.28 5.70
C ASN A 216 -13.23 -9.69 6.05
N ILE A 217 -12.32 -10.67 6.01
CA ILE A 217 -12.63 -12.08 6.19
C ILE A 217 -11.69 -12.74 7.19
N ILE A 218 -12.23 -13.65 8.01
CA ILE A 218 -11.44 -14.55 8.85
C ILE A 218 -11.72 -16.02 8.47
N LEU A 219 -10.63 -16.76 8.23
CA LEU A 219 -10.62 -18.18 7.89
C LEU A 219 -10.31 -18.99 9.14
N ILE A 220 -11.24 -19.84 9.59
CA ILE A 220 -11.11 -20.63 10.81
C ILE A 220 -11.05 -22.10 10.44
N GLY A 221 -10.01 -22.81 10.83
CA GLY A 221 -9.92 -24.23 10.51
C GLY A 221 -8.65 -24.88 11.04
N PRO A 222 -8.57 -26.21 11.05
CA PRO A 222 -7.42 -26.93 11.58
C PRO A 222 -6.14 -26.64 10.76
N PRO A 223 -4.96 -26.94 11.32
CA PRO A 223 -3.72 -26.92 10.56
C PRO A 223 -3.84 -27.81 9.31
N GLY A 224 -3.28 -27.37 8.18
CA GLY A 224 -3.34 -28.11 6.92
C GLY A 224 -4.66 -27.99 6.14
N ALA A 225 -5.68 -27.28 6.62
CA ALA A 225 -6.95 -27.07 5.89
C ALA A 225 -6.83 -26.15 4.65
N GLY A 226 -5.67 -25.58 4.37
CA GLY A 226 -5.44 -24.76 3.18
C GLY A 226 -5.69 -23.26 3.34
N LYS A 227 -5.87 -22.73 4.56
CA LYS A 227 -6.16 -21.32 4.84
C LYS A 227 -5.18 -20.34 4.16
N THR A 228 -3.89 -20.54 4.35
CA THR A 228 -2.82 -19.72 3.75
C THR A 228 -2.79 -19.83 2.22
N MET A 229 -3.06 -21.04 1.69
CA MET A 229 -3.14 -21.30 0.26
C MET A 229 -4.30 -20.53 -0.38
N LEU A 230 -5.47 -20.49 0.27
CA LEU A 230 -6.64 -19.72 -0.17
C LEU A 230 -6.37 -18.22 -0.12
N ALA A 231 -5.80 -17.71 0.99
CA ALA A 231 -5.49 -16.30 1.15
C ALA A 231 -4.53 -15.77 0.06
N LYS A 232 -3.50 -16.55 -0.31
CA LYS A 232 -2.54 -16.19 -1.38
C LYS A 232 -3.18 -16.11 -2.77
N ARG A 233 -4.31 -16.81 -2.99
CA ARG A 233 -5.05 -16.78 -4.26
C ARG A 233 -6.04 -15.62 -4.37
N LEU A 234 -6.39 -14.98 -3.25
CA LEU A 234 -7.37 -13.89 -3.26
C LEU A 234 -7.02 -12.75 -4.24
N PRO A 235 -5.75 -12.29 -4.36
CA PRO A 235 -5.41 -11.26 -5.33
C PRO A 235 -5.77 -11.61 -6.78
N SER A 236 -5.79 -12.89 -7.16
CA SER A 236 -6.09 -13.34 -8.52
C SER A 236 -7.55 -13.13 -8.91
N ILE A 237 -8.46 -13.00 -7.93
CA ILE A 237 -9.90 -12.78 -8.17
C ILE A 237 -10.35 -11.35 -7.84
N LEU A 238 -9.47 -10.50 -7.30
CA LEU A 238 -9.79 -9.10 -7.07
C LEU A 238 -9.96 -8.34 -8.40
N PRO A 239 -10.85 -7.34 -8.46
CA PRO A 239 -10.98 -6.49 -9.64
C PRO A 239 -9.66 -5.80 -9.97
N PRO A 240 -9.35 -5.55 -11.25
CA PRO A 240 -8.18 -4.74 -11.62
C PRO A 240 -8.21 -3.39 -10.92
N MET A 241 -7.03 -2.82 -10.65
CA MET A 241 -6.95 -1.47 -10.08
C MET A 241 -7.42 -0.45 -11.13
N THR A 242 -7.98 0.66 -10.66
CA THR A 242 -8.11 1.86 -11.49
C THR A 242 -6.76 2.55 -11.60
N LEU A 243 -6.58 3.42 -12.58
CA LEU A 243 -5.33 4.19 -12.71
C LEU A 243 -5.05 5.04 -11.46
N LYS A 244 -6.09 5.57 -10.83
CA LYS A 244 -5.99 6.33 -9.57
C LYS A 244 -5.46 5.43 -8.45
N GLU A 245 -6.04 4.24 -8.24
CA GLU A 245 -5.56 3.28 -7.24
C GLU A 245 -4.11 2.85 -7.51
N ALA A 246 -3.76 2.61 -8.79
CA ALA A 246 -2.40 2.26 -9.19
C ALA A 246 -1.38 3.35 -8.84
N LEU A 247 -1.70 4.61 -9.13
CA LEU A 247 -0.85 5.76 -8.79
C LEU A 247 -0.70 5.96 -7.28
N GLU A 248 -1.80 5.89 -6.51
CA GLU A 248 -1.77 6.00 -5.05
C GLU A 248 -0.90 4.89 -4.42
N THR A 249 -1.08 3.65 -4.88
CA THR A 249 -0.29 2.50 -4.41
C THR A 249 1.18 2.67 -4.78
N THR A 250 1.46 3.09 -6.02
CA THR A 250 2.83 3.32 -6.48
C THR A 250 3.53 4.40 -5.67
N LYS A 251 2.85 5.53 -5.33
CA LYS A 251 3.41 6.57 -4.45
C LYS A 251 3.89 6.02 -3.10
N ILE A 252 3.07 5.18 -2.44
CA ILE A 252 3.42 4.60 -1.14
C ILE A 252 4.66 3.71 -1.26
N HIS A 253 4.70 2.85 -2.29
CA HIS A 253 5.83 1.94 -2.53
C HIS A 253 7.10 2.69 -2.96
N SER A 254 6.96 3.80 -3.69
CA SER A 254 8.02 4.73 -4.05
C SER A 254 8.71 5.31 -2.80
N VAL A 255 7.92 5.90 -1.90
CA VAL A 255 8.42 6.47 -0.63
C VAL A 255 9.07 5.42 0.26
N ALA A 256 8.52 4.20 0.28
CA ALA A 256 9.12 3.08 1.01
C ALA A 256 10.43 2.57 0.38
N GLY A 257 10.77 2.97 -0.85
CA GLY A 257 11.92 2.45 -1.60
C GLY A 257 11.74 0.98 -1.98
N LYS A 258 10.50 0.55 -2.25
CA LYS A 258 10.13 -0.84 -2.56
C LYS A 258 9.71 -1.06 -4.02
N LEU A 259 9.75 -0.04 -4.85
CA LEU A 259 9.57 -0.17 -6.30
C LEU A 259 10.84 -0.75 -6.91
N LYS A 260 10.83 -2.04 -7.23
CA LYS A 260 11.91 -2.70 -7.97
C LYS A 260 11.63 -2.54 -9.46
N GLU A 261 12.41 -1.77 -10.19
CA GLU A 261 12.41 -1.66 -11.68
C GLU A 261 11.02 -1.56 -12.37
N VAL A 262 9.95 -1.62 -11.59
CA VAL A 262 8.55 -1.50 -12.02
C VAL A 262 8.20 -0.01 -12.00
N GLY A 263 7.86 0.54 -13.14
CA GLY A 263 7.41 1.94 -13.20
C GLY A 263 6.11 2.12 -12.42
N LEU A 264 5.02 1.49 -12.87
CA LEU A 264 3.68 1.60 -12.30
C LEU A 264 3.24 0.25 -11.72
N MET A 265 2.76 0.24 -10.47
CA MET A 265 2.12 -0.93 -9.88
C MET A 265 0.71 -1.10 -10.44
N ASN A 266 0.50 -2.15 -11.23
CA ASN A 266 -0.81 -2.51 -11.78
C ASN A 266 -1.46 -3.72 -11.08
N GLN A 267 -0.73 -4.38 -10.17
CA GLN A 267 -1.22 -5.49 -9.34
C GLN A 267 -1.51 -5.03 -7.92
N ARG A 268 -2.62 -5.53 -7.36
CA ARG A 268 -2.97 -5.27 -5.96
C ARG A 268 -1.94 -5.92 -5.04
N PRO A 269 -1.33 -5.16 -4.11
CA PRO A 269 -0.32 -5.70 -3.21
C PRO A 269 -0.90 -6.77 -2.28
N PHE A 270 -0.12 -7.81 -2.02
CA PHE A 270 -0.40 -8.81 -0.99
C PHE A 270 0.70 -8.74 0.07
N ARG A 271 0.33 -8.35 1.29
CA ARG A 271 1.25 -8.25 2.42
C ARG A 271 0.90 -9.29 3.47
N SER A 272 1.91 -10.01 3.91
CA SER A 272 1.75 -11.08 4.91
C SER A 272 2.86 -10.97 5.96
N PRO A 273 2.72 -10.03 6.92
CA PRO A 273 3.69 -9.91 7.99
C PRO A 273 3.62 -11.10 8.94
N HIS A 274 4.77 -11.51 9.46
CA HIS A 274 4.85 -12.56 10.47
C HIS A 274 4.27 -12.07 11.81
N HIS A 275 3.70 -12.95 12.62
CA HIS A 275 3.07 -12.59 13.91
C HIS A 275 4.04 -11.94 14.93
N THR A 276 5.35 -12.09 14.77
CA THR A 276 6.37 -11.41 15.60
C THR A 276 6.64 -9.96 15.22
N ILE A 277 5.91 -9.42 14.23
CA ILE A 277 6.08 -8.03 13.77
C ILE A 277 5.91 -7.03 14.92
N SER A 278 6.68 -5.94 14.91
CA SER A 278 6.50 -4.83 15.84
C SER A 278 5.41 -3.86 15.39
N ASN A 279 4.83 -3.09 16.33
CA ASN A 279 3.86 -2.02 16.01
C ASN A 279 4.43 -1.04 14.98
N VAL A 280 5.70 -0.66 15.10
CA VAL A 280 6.36 0.27 14.18
C VAL A 280 6.49 -0.33 12.78
N ALA A 281 6.78 -1.61 12.66
CA ALA A 281 6.87 -2.25 11.35
C ALA A 281 5.49 -2.44 10.71
N LEU A 282 4.44 -2.67 11.51
CA LEU A 282 3.07 -2.85 11.02
C LEU A 282 2.44 -1.51 10.60
N VAL A 283 2.45 -0.51 11.48
CA VAL A 283 1.80 0.80 11.28
C VAL A 283 2.69 1.76 10.50
N GLY A 284 3.98 1.66 10.70
CA GLY A 284 4.97 2.62 10.24
C GLY A 284 5.55 3.44 11.41
N GLY A 285 6.60 4.16 11.15
CA GLY A 285 7.29 4.96 12.16
C GLY A 285 8.77 5.10 11.89
N GLY A 286 9.53 5.30 12.95
CA GLY A 286 10.94 5.61 12.91
C GLY A 286 11.21 7.06 13.34
N SER A 287 12.48 7.46 13.38
CA SER A 287 12.87 8.88 13.61
C SER A 287 12.36 9.76 12.46
N TYR A 288 12.35 9.22 11.27
CA TYR A 288 11.65 9.74 10.09
C TYR A 288 10.52 8.76 9.72
N PRO A 289 9.26 9.16 9.83
CA PRO A 289 8.15 8.25 9.64
C PRO A 289 8.14 7.63 8.24
N GLN A 290 8.24 6.30 8.20
CA GLN A 290 8.12 5.50 6.98
C GLN A 290 6.81 4.71 7.00
N PRO A 291 6.19 4.41 5.84
CA PRO A 291 4.98 3.60 5.80
C PRO A 291 5.26 2.17 6.27
N GLY A 292 4.33 1.61 7.06
CA GLY A 292 4.37 0.23 7.52
C GLY A 292 3.65 -0.75 6.59
N GLU A 293 3.56 -2.02 6.99
CA GLU A 293 2.90 -3.09 6.22
C GLU A 293 1.43 -2.78 5.91
N ILE A 294 0.73 -2.07 6.81
CA ILE A 294 -0.66 -1.63 6.62
C ILE A 294 -0.76 -0.70 5.41
N SER A 295 0.09 0.33 5.33
CA SER A 295 0.09 1.26 4.20
C SER A 295 0.63 0.61 2.93
N MET A 296 1.59 -0.32 3.06
CA MET A 296 2.10 -1.11 1.93
C MET A 296 1.05 -2.06 1.34
N ALA A 297 -0.01 -2.39 2.10
CA ALA A 297 -1.15 -3.18 1.64
C ALA A 297 -2.26 -2.33 1.00
N HIS A 298 -2.08 -1.01 0.89
CA HIS A 298 -3.08 -0.10 0.33
C HIS A 298 -3.58 -0.55 -1.05
N ASN A 299 -4.90 -0.52 -1.25
CA ASN A 299 -5.62 -1.04 -2.43
C ASN A 299 -5.39 -2.54 -2.71
N GLY A 300 -4.92 -3.30 -1.71
CA GLY A 300 -4.63 -4.72 -1.81
C GLY A 300 -5.11 -5.52 -0.61
N VAL A 301 -4.33 -6.52 -0.23
CA VAL A 301 -4.65 -7.49 0.83
C VAL A 301 -3.59 -7.45 1.92
N LEU A 302 -4.03 -7.34 3.17
CA LEU A 302 -3.21 -7.60 4.35
C LEU A 302 -3.64 -8.94 4.93
N PHE A 303 -2.76 -9.94 4.86
CA PHE A 303 -2.99 -11.26 5.40
C PHE A 303 -2.28 -11.45 6.75
N LEU A 304 -3.07 -11.73 7.79
CA LEU A 304 -2.57 -12.05 9.12
C LEU A 304 -2.81 -13.53 9.42
N ASP A 305 -1.78 -14.33 9.21
CA ASP A 305 -1.82 -15.77 9.53
C ASP A 305 -1.67 -15.97 11.04
N GLU A 306 -2.38 -16.95 11.60
CA GLU A 306 -2.37 -17.24 13.03
C GLU A 306 -2.71 -16.02 13.90
N LEU A 307 -3.82 -15.35 13.60
CA LEU A 307 -4.23 -14.09 14.24
C LEU A 307 -4.08 -14.04 15.77
N PRO A 308 -4.42 -15.10 16.56
CA PRO A 308 -4.25 -15.09 18.01
C PRO A 308 -2.79 -15.13 18.49
N GLU A 309 -1.82 -15.37 17.60
CA GLU A 309 -0.39 -15.37 17.95
C GLU A 309 0.24 -13.97 17.86
N PHE A 310 -0.42 -13.02 17.24
CA PHE A 310 0.00 -11.62 17.27
C PHE A 310 -0.12 -11.05 18.69
N LYS A 311 0.79 -10.17 19.05
CA LYS A 311 0.69 -9.41 20.30
C LYS A 311 -0.58 -8.57 20.30
N ARG A 312 -1.25 -8.49 21.44
CA ARG A 312 -2.51 -7.77 21.60
C ARG A 312 -2.39 -6.28 21.21
N ASP A 313 -1.30 -5.63 21.60
CA ASP A 313 -1.03 -4.24 21.25
C ASP A 313 -0.87 -4.02 19.73
N VAL A 314 -0.30 -5.01 19.02
CA VAL A 314 -0.20 -5.02 17.55
C VAL A 314 -1.58 -5.13 16.89
N LEU A 315 -2.48 -5.93 17.45
CA LEU A 315 -3.84 -6.07 16.94
C LEU A 315 -4.70 -4.82 17.22
N GLU A 316 -4.52 -4.18 18.37
CA GLU A 316 -5.28 -2.99 18.75
C GLU A 316 -4.99 -1.78 17.83
N VAL A 317 -3.76 -1.62 17.34
CA VAL A 317 -3.43 -0.52 16.40
C VAL A 317 -4.07 -0.69 15.03
N MET A 318 -4.57 -1.90 14.68
CA MET A 318 -5.30 -2.16 13.45
C MET A 318 -6.70 -1.54 13.41
N ARG A 319 -7.26 -1.17 14.56
CA ARG A 319 -8.65 -0.70 14.66
C ARG A 319 -8.87 0.59 13.88
N GLN A 320 -7.97 1.56 14.01
CA GLN A 320 -8.07 2.84 13.30
C GLN A 320 -7.96 2.65 11.77
N PRO A 321 -6.94 1.99 11.21
CA PRO A 321 -6.84 1.78 9.78
C PRO A 321 -8.03 1.06 9.15
N LEU A 322 -8.64 0.11 9.88
CA LEU A 322 -9.83 -0.61 9.40
C LEU A 322 -11.09 0.26 9.35
N GLU A 323 -11.16 1.32 10.16
CA GLU A 323 -12.28 2.29 10.16
C GLU A 323 -12.02 3.47 9.21
N ASP A 324 -10.90 4.17 9.45
CA ASP A 324 -10.59 5.46 8.80
C ASP A 324 -9.91 5.27 7.43
N ARG A 325 -9.34 4.07 7.17
CA ARG A 325 -8.54 3.75 5.98
C ARG A 325 -7.31 4.63 5.82
N GLU A 326 -6.85 5.14 6.92
CA GLU A 326 -5.67 5.99 7.04
C GLU A 326 -4.89 5.59 8.29
N VAL A 327 -3.58 5.77 8.24
CA VAL A 327 -2.69 5.59 9.38
C VAL A 327 -2.01 6.91 9.66
N THR A 328 -2.25 7.47 10.84
CA THR A 328 -1.58 8.70 11.28
C THR A 328 -0.44 8.36 12.24
N ILE A 329 0.77 8.73 11.86
CA ILE A 329 1.98 8.58 12.65
C ILE A 329 2.33 9.94 13.22
N SER A 330 2.09 10.13 14.53
CA SER A 330 2.44 11.36 15.25
C SER A 330 3.75 11.20 16.00
N ARG A 331 4.67 12.13 15.81
CA ARG A 331 5.94 12.28 16.53
C ARG A 331 6.08 13.73 16.98
N ALA A 332 6.96 13.99 17.93
CA ALA A 332 7.14 15.32 18.51
C ALA A 332 7.32 16.46 17.49
N LYS A 333 7.83 16.15 16.29
CA LYS A 333 8.11 17.13 15.22
C LYS A 333 7.24 16.97 13.99
N PHE A 334 6.55 15.82 13.80
CA PHE A 334 5.84 15.50 12.57
C PHE A 334 4.55 14.75 12.87
N THR A 335 3.52 15.05 12.10
CA THR A 335 2.34 14.22 11.98
C THR A 335 2.16 13.91 10.49
N ILE A 336 2.25 12.63 10.15
CA ILE A 336 2.15 12.16 8.76
C ILE A 336 1.02 11.14 8.69
N THR A 337 0.16 11.30 7.70
CA THR A 337 -0.92 10.36 7.41
C THR A 337 -0.62 9.60 6.11
N TYR A 338 -0.72 8.28 6.17
CA TYR A 338 -0.59 7.39 5.02
C TYR A 338 -1.94 6.76 4.69
N PRO A 339 -2.32 6.66 3.41
CA PRO A 339 -3.47 5.87 3.00
C PRO A 339 -3.31 4.41 3.38
N SER A 340 -4.40 3.77 3.81
CA SER A 340 -4.39 2.37 4.24
C SER A 340 -5.70 1.64 3.95
N SER A 341 -6.28 1.87 2.77
CA SER A 341 -7.46 1.15 2.32
C SER A 341 -7.05 -0.25 1.84
N PHE A 342 -7.14 -1.24 2.70
CA PHE A 342 -6.81 -2.64 2.41
C PHE A 342 -7.96 -3.56 2.80
N MET A 343 -7.96 -4.75 2.24
CA MET A 343 -8.82 -5.85 2.64
C MET A 343 -8.07 -6.72 3.64
N LEU A 344 -8.62 -6.85 4.86
CA LEU A 344 -8.05 -7.74 5.87
C LEU A 344 -8.48 -9.17 5.61
N VAL A 345 -7.51 -10.05 5.47
CA VAL A 345 -7.70 -11.50 5.51
C VAL A 345 -6.97 -12.01 6.75
N ALA A 346 -7.69 -12.66 7.65
CA ALA A 346 -7.09 -13.27 8.82
C ALA A 346 -7.27 -14.78 8.78
N SER A 347 -6.37 -15.51 9.41
CA SER A 347 -6.56 -16.93 9.66
C SER A 347 -6.37 -17.27 11.13
N MET A 348 -7.05 -18.28 11.60
CA MET A 348 -6.84 -18.85 12.93
C MET A 348 -7.18 -20.33 13.00
N ASN A 349 -6.63 -21.00 13.98
CA ASN A 349 -7.07 -22.34 14.33
C ASN A 349 -8.31 -22.26 15.24
N PRO A 350 -9.19 -23.26 15.25
CA PRO A 350 -10.40 -23.23 16.06
C PRO A 350 -10.13 -23.31 17.57
N SER A 351 -8.97 -23.83 17.96
CA SER A 351 -8.55 -23.99 19.35
C SER A 351 -7.03 -23.89 19.46
N PRO A 352 -6.47 -23.76 20.69
CA PRO A 352 -5.02 -23.86 20.91
C PRO A 352 -4.41 -25.18 20.47
N SER A 353 -5.16 -26.29 20.55
CA SER A 353 -4.74 -27.61 20.06
C SER A 353 -4.84 -27.76 18.53
N GLY A 354 -5.49 -26.80 17.86
CA GLY A 354 -5.63 -26.78 16.41
C GLY A 354 -6.89 -27.48 15.87
N PHE A 355 -7.65 -28.20 16.69
CA PHE A 355 -8.81 -28.98 16.25
C PHE A 355 -10.09 -28.54 16.96
N PHE A 356 -11.23 -28.64 16.28
CA PHE A 356 -12.54 -28.64 16.96
C PHE A 356 -12.63 -29.87 17.87
N ASN A 357 -13.43 -29.81 18.94
CA ASN A 357 -13.67 -30.90 19.88
C ASN A 357 -13.89 -32.22 19.13
N ASP A 358 -12.81 -32.93 18.88
CA ASP A 358 -12.85 -34.26 18.30
C ASP A 358 -12.97 -35.25 19.44
N SER A 359 -14.13 -35.86 19.56
CA SER A 359 -14.43 -36.87 20.58
C SER A 359 -13.49 -38.10 20.55
N SER A 360 -12.62 -38.17 19.51
CA SER A 360 -11.62 -39.24 19.31
C SER A 360 -10.24 -38.92 19.88
N ASN A 361 -9.93 -37.67 20.26
CA ASN A 361 -8.62 -37.29 20.79
C ASN A 361 -8.73 -36.74 22.22
N ALA A 362 -8.03 -37.39 23.15
CA ALA A 362 -8.03 -37.15 24.60
C ALA A 362 -7.40 -35.80 25.05
N SER A 363 -7.14 -34.87 24.15
CA SER A 363 -6.61 -33.53 24.44
C SER A 363 -7.61 -32.43 24.04
N THR A 364 -8.78 -32.44 24.64
CA THR A 364 -9.69 -31.28 24.56
C THR A 364 -9.10 -30.16 25.36
N SER A 365 -8.84 -29.00 24.67
CA SER A 365 -8.48 -27.77 25.35
C SER A 365 -9.55 -27.46 26.39
N SER A 366 -9.15 -27.14 27.63
CA SER A 366 -10.11 -26.77 28.66
C SER A 366 -10.89 -25.52 28.24
N SER A 367 -12.13 -25.36 28.72
CA SER A 367 -12.92 -24.14 28.46
C SER A 367 -12.14 -22.88 28.81
N TYR A 368 -11.30 -22.89 29.82
CA TYR A 368 -10.42 -21.80 30.22
C TYR A 368 -9.32 -21.52 29.19
N GLU A 369 -8.69 -22.52 28.62
CA GLU A 369 -7.65 -22.35 27.57
C GLU A 369 -8.27 -21.79 26.29
N MET A 370 -9.45 -22.27 25.92
CA MET A 370 -10.20 -21.75 24.80
C MET A 370 -10.55 -20.26 24.98
N GLN A 371 -11.12 -19.91 26.13
CA GLN A 371 -11.46 -18.53 26.46
C GLN A 371 -10.22 -17.62 26.49
N ARG A 372 -9.10 -18.11 27.04
CA ARG A 372 -7.83 -17.39 27.00
C ARG A 372 -7.27 -17.23 25.58
N TYR A 373 -7.44 -18.22 24.72
CA TYR A 373 -7.02 -18.15 23.32
C TYR A 373 -7.83 -17.11 22.53
N LEU A 374 -9.14 -17.14 22.65
CA LEU A 374 -10.03 -16.20 21.96
C LEU A 374 -9.92 -14.78 22.53
N SER A 375 -9.66 -14.62 23.84
CA SER A 375 -9.50 -13.30 24.48
C SER A 375 -8.25 -12.52 24.01
N LYS A 376 -7.31 -13.17 23.29
CA LYS A 376 -6.21 -12.49 22.62
C LYS A 376 -6.70 -11.56 21.51
N ILE A 377 -7.82 -11.88 20.86
CA ILE A 377 -8.46 -11.07 19.86
C ILE A 377 -9.56 -10.24 20.53
N SER A 378 -9.47 -8.92 20.41
CA SER A 378 -10.49 -8.07 21.02
C SER A 378 -11.83 -8.13 20.26
N GLY A 379 -12.94 -8.10 20.97
CA GLY A 379 -14.27 -8.01 20.38
C GLY A 379 -14.38 -6.87 19.35
N PRO A 380 -13.92 -5.66 19.67
CA PRO A 380 -13.90 -4.56 18.69
C PRO A 380 -13.13 -4.81 17.39
N LEU A 381 -12.11 -5.67 17.38
CA LEU A 381 -11.42 -6.06 16.15
C LEU A 381 -12.26 -7.06 15.35
N LEU A 382 -12.83 -8.06 16.02
CA LEU A 382 -13.73 -9.05 15.40
C LEU A 382 -14.97 -8.38 14.80
N ASP A 383 -15.50 -7.37 15.47
CA ASP A 383 -16.62 -6.55 14.96
C ASP A 383 -16.31 -5.87 13.61
N ARG A 384 -15.04 -5.72 13.24
CA ARG A 384 -14.59 -5.13 11.96
C ARG A 384 -14.32 -6.14 10.87
N ILE A 385 -14.46 -7.42 11.17
CA ILE A 385 -14.40 -8.50 10.20
C ILE A 385 -15.83 -8.83 9.78
N ASP A 386 -16.13 -8.67 8.48
CA ASP A 386 -17.49 -8.81 7.97
C ASP A 386 -17.90 -10.27 7.80
N ILE A 387 -16.95 -11.13 7.45
CA ILE A 387 -17.19 -12.52 7.04
C ILE A 387 -16.34 -13.46 7.89
N HIS A 388 -16.99 -14.43 8.53
CA HIS A 388 -16.37 -15.49 9.29
C HIS A 388 -16.68 -16.82 8.59
N ILE A 389 -15.66 -17.57 8.16
CA ILE A 389 -15.87 -18.85 7.48
C ILE A 389 -15.01 -19.96 8.07
N GLU A 390 -15.66 -21.12 8.26
CA GLU A 390 -15.01 -22.32 8.69
C GLU A 390 -14.41 -23.08 7.49
N VAL A 391 -13.10 -23.34 7.54
CA VAL A 391 -12.35 -24.05 6.51
C VAL A 391 -12.15 -25.50 6.97
N THR A 392 -12.90 -26.40 6.37
CA THR A 392 -12.79 -27.83 6.64
C THR A 392 -11.74 -28.48 5.75
N PRO A 393 -11.02 -29.52 6.23
CA PRO A 393 -10.12 -30.32 5.39
C PRO A 393 -10.86 -30.90 4.18
N VAL A 394 -10.20 -30.95 3.04
CA VAL A 394 -10.75 -31.53 1.82
C VAL A 394 -10.71 -33.06 1.93
N PRO A 395 -11.83 -33.79 1.73
CA PRO A 395 -11.85 -35.25 1.67
C PRO A 395 -10.95 -35.79 0.56
N PHE A 396 -10.33 -36.93 0.83
CA PHE A 396 -9.37 -37.56 -0.10
C PHE A 396 -9.96 -37.77 -1.50
N ASP A 397 -11.20 -38.17 -1.61
CA ASP A 397 -11.88 -38.41 -2.91
C ASP A 397 -11.94 -37.15 -3.76
N LYS A 398 -12.16 -35.98 -3.13
CA LYS A 398 -12.14 -34.68 -3.83
C LYS A 398 -10.74 -34.23 -4.21
N LEU A 399 -9.71 -34.59 -3.40
CA LEU A 399 -8.31 -34.30 -3.76
C LEU A 399 -7.84 -35.12 -4.97
N ALA A 400 -8.32 -36.37 -5.08
CA ALA A 400 -8.00 -37.28 -6.19
C ALA A 400 -8.76 -36.95 -7.49
N ASP A 401 -9.79 -36.09 -7.42
CA ASP A 401 -10.57 -35.70 -8.61
C ASP A 401 -9.70 -34.95 -9.62
N ARG A 402 -9.74 -35.41 -10.87
CA ARG A 402 -9.01 -34.79 -12.00
C ARG A 402 -9.77 -33.67 -12.69
N GLN A 403 -11.05 -33.44 -12.34
CA GLN A 403 -11.79 -32.31 -12.88
C GLN A 403 -11.13 -31.01 -12.48
N LYS A 404 -10.97 -30.11 -13.45
CA LYS A 404 -10.51 -28.73 -13.17
C LYS A 404 -11.59 -28.00 -12.40
N ALA A 405 -11.19 -27.40 -11.29
CA ALA A 405 -12.05 -26.47 -10.59
C ALA A 405 -12.19 -25.14 -11.38
N GLU A 406 -13.12 -24.30 -10.98
CA GLU A 406 -13.34 -22.99 -11.59
C GLU A 406 -12.08 -22.12 -11.52
N SER A 407 -11.75 -21.43 -12.62
CA SER A 407 -10.53 -20.61 -12.73
C SER A 407 -10.68 -19.26 -12.03
N SER A 408 -9.56 -18.67 -11.64
CA SER A 408 -9.53 -17.30 -11.10
C SER A 408 -10.09 -16.28 -12.10
N ILE A 409 -9.95 -16.50 -13.39
CA ILE A 409 -10.46 -15.60 -14.44
C ILE A 409 -11.98 -15.55 -14.40
N GLU A 410 -12.65 -16.70 -14.36
CA GLU A 410 -14.12 -16.80 -14.33
C GLU A 410 -14.69 -16.12 -13.07
N ILE A 411 -14.08 -16.37 -11.90
CA ILE A 411 -14.49 -15.72 -10.65
C ILE A 411 -14.27 -14.20 -10.74
N ARG A 412 -13.11 -13.76 -11.24
CA ARG A 412 -12.76 -12.34 -11.38
C ARG A 412 -13.72 -11.58 -12.29
N GLU A 413 -14.22 -12.22 -13.36
CA GLU A 413 -15.20 -11.59 -14.23
C GLU A 413 -16.51 -11.28 -13.49
N ARG A 414 -17.04 -12.21 -12.68
CA ARG A 414 -18.24 -11.97 -11.85
C ARG A 414 -17.97 -10.89 -10.80
N VAL A 415 -16.84 -10.98 -10.13
CA VAL A 415 -16.40 -9.98 -9.13
C VAL A 415 -16.29 -8.59 -9.75
N THR A 416 -15.75 -8.49 -10.96
CA THR A 416 -15.60 -7.20 -11.66
C THR A 416 -16.96 -6.62 -12.04
N LYS A 417 -17.89 -7.42 -12.57
CA LYS A 417 -19.26 -6.97 -12.87
C LYS A 417 -19.98 -6.43 -11.63
N ALA A 418 -19.91 -7.16 -10.51
CA ALA A 418 -20.48 -6.69 -9.24
C ALA A 418 -19.83 -5.38 -8.76
N ARG A 419 -18.51 -5.23 -8.95
CA ARG A 419 -17.79 -4.01 -8.60
C ARG A 419 -18.18 -2.82 -9.48
N GLU A 420 -18.45 -3.04 -10.76
CA GLU A 420 -18.95 -1.99 -11.67
C GLU A 420 -20.31 -1.44 -11.22
N LEU A 421 -21.22 -2.30 -10.75
CA LEU A 421 -22.49 -1.86 -10.15
C LEU A 421 -22.28 -0.99 -8.92
N GLN A 422 -21.32 -1.35 -8.06
CA GLN A 422 -20.97 -0.58 -6.87
C GLN A 422 -20.32 0.76 -7.24
N THR A 423 -19.44 0.78 -8.23
CA THR A 423 -18.80 2.02 -8.72
C THR A 423 -19.84 3.01 -9.22
N LYS A 424 -20.85 2.55 -9.99
CA LYS A 424 -21.97 3.39 -10.43
C LYS A 424 -22.82 3.88 -9.25
N ARG A 425 -23.12 3.00 -8.29
CA ARG A 425 -23.88 3.32 -7.07
C ARG A 425 -23.24 4.42 -6.25
N PHE A 426 -21.90 4.40 -6.16
CA PHE A 426 -21.14 5.31 -5.31
C PHE A 426 -20.42 6.44 -6.06
N GLU A 427 -20.77 6.69 -7.33
CA GLU A 427 -20.12 7.70 -8.18
C GLU A 427 -20.10 9.10 -7.55
N ASN A 428 -21.13 9.45 -6.77
CA ASN A 428 -21.25 10.73 -6.09
C ASN A 428 -20.62 10.78 -4.69
N TYR A 429 -19.88 9.73 -4.27
CA TYR A 429 -19.26 9.64 -2.95
C TYR A 429 -17.73 9.54 -3.08
N GLU A 430 -17.01 10.55 -2.61
CA GLU A 430 -15.53 10.58 -2.73
C GLU A 430 -14.79 9.46 -1.97
N LYS A 431 -15.37 8.97 -0.86
CA LYS A 431 -14.71 8.03 0.07
C LYS A 431 -15.31 6.64 0.07
N ILE A 432 -16.28 6.34 -0.80
CA ILE A 432 -16.98 5.06 -0.84
C ILE A 432 -16.85 4.50 -2.26
N ASN A 433 -16.16 3.37 -2.41
CA ASN A 433 -15.94 2.73 -3.69
C ASN A 433 -16.63 1.35 -3.78
N TYR A 434 -16.95 0.74 -2.64
CA TYR A 434 -17.56 -0.60 -2.59
C TYR A 434 -18.39 -0.81 -1.31
N ASN A 435 -19.20 -1.86 -1.30
CA ASN A 435 -20.25 -2.06 -0.28
C ASN A 435 -19.73 -2.14 1.15
N ALA A 436 -18.56 -2.75 1.40
CA ALA A 436 -17.99 -2.80 2.75
C ALA A 436 -17.74 -1.40 3.33
N GLN A 437 -17.64 -0.39 2.47
CA GLN A 437 -17.38 0.99 2.87
C GLN A 437 -18.64 1.81 3.18
N MET A 438 -19.84 1.27 2.95
CA MET A 438 -21.07 1.97 3.27
C MET A 438 -21.14 2.38 4.74
N THR A 439 -21.57 3.61 5.00
CA THR A 439 -21.96 4.06 6.34
C THR A 439 -23.43 3.68 6.61
N SER A 440 -23.91 3.86 7.83
CA SER A 440 -25.32 3.59 8.18
C SER A 440 -26.32 4.39 7.32
N LYS A 441 -25.90 5.52 6.71
CA LYS A 441 -26.73 6.29 5.76
C LYS A 441 -26.93 5.51 4.47
N GLN A 442 -25.84 5.04 3.84
CA GLN A 442 -25.93 4.28 2.59
C GLN A 442 -26.56 2.90 2.79
N ILE A 443 -26.36 2.27 3.96
CA ILE A 443 -27.03 1.01 4.28
C ILE A 443 -28.54 1.19 4.22
N ARG A 444 -29.11 2.24 4.84
CA ARG A 444 -30.54 2.53 4.79
C ARG A 444 -31.05 2.84 3.38
N GLU A 445 -30.22 3.44 2.55
CA GLU A 445 -30.56 3.83 1.18
C GLU A 445 -30.52 2.63 0.20
N TYR A 446 -29.48 1.78 0.29
CA TYR A 446 -29.20 0.73 -0.69
C TYR A 446 -29.49 -0.70 -0.23
N CYS A 447 -29.84 -0.89 1.06
CA CYS A 447 -30.17 -2.21 1.61
C CYS A 447 -31.62 -2.22 2.14
N VAL A 448 -32.56 -1.75 1.31
CA VAL A 448 -33.99 -1.80 1.64
C VAL A 448 -34.46 -3.26 1.61
N LEU A 449 -35.10 -3.71 2.68
CA LEU A 449 -35.60 -5.07 2.86
C LEU A 449 -37.12 -5.14 2.70
N ASP A 450 -37.60 -6.21 2.10
CA ASP A 450 -39.00 -6.58 2.14
C ASP A 450 -39.39 -7.16 3.51
N GLU A 451 -40.68 -7.36 3.74
CA GLU A 451 -41.21 -7.86 5.02
C GLU A 451 -40.63 -9.23 5.39
N THR A 452 -40.49 -10.13 4.41
CA THR A 452 -39.93 -11.47 4.60
C THR A 452 -38.49 -11.43 5.04
N SER A 453 -37.65 -10.62 4.35
CA SER A 453 -36.24 -10.41 4.65
C SER A 453 -36.04 -9.78 6.03
N ASN A 454 -36.90 -8.79 6.38
CA ASN A 454 -36.89 -8.15 7.69
C ASN A 454 -37.19 -9.14 8.81
N GLN A 455 -38.23 -9.97 8.64
CA GLN A 455 -38.62 -10.98 9.65
C GLN A 455 -37.52 -12.05 9.83
N LEU A 456 -36.90 -12.48 8.73
CA LEU A 456 -35.74 -13.42 8.77
C LEU A 456 -34.58 -12.84 9.55
N LEU A 457 -34.18 -11.60 9.22
CA LEU A 457 -33.06 -10.91 9.88
C LEU A 457 -33.36 -10.67 11.37
N LYS A 458 -34.59 -10.21 11.72
CA LYS A 458 -35.02 -10.05 13.10
C LYS A 458 -34.89 -11.36 13.88
N THR A 459 -35.42 -12.45 13.33
CA THR A 459 -35.36 -13.78 13.97
C THR A 459 -33.92 -14.23 14.19
N ALA A 460 -33.02 -13.96 13.22
CA ALA A 460 -31.60 -14.29 13.35
C ALA A 460 -30.92 -13.44 14.43
N MET A 461 -31.23 -12.12 14.49
CA MET A 461 -30.68 -11.21 15.50
C MET A 461 -31.06 -11.68 16.93
N GLU A 462 -32.31 -12.06 17.12
CA GLU A 462 -32.81 -12.54 18.41
C GLU A 462 -32.25 -13.89 18.80
N ARG A 463 -32.24 -14.87 17.87
CA ARG A 463 -31.77 -16.25 18.16
C ARG A 463 -30.23 -16.37 18.33
N LEU A 464 -29.48 -15.56 17.63
CA LEU A 464 -28.00 -15.60 17.65
C LEU A 464 -27.42 -14.49 18.53
N ASN A 465 -28.26 -13.73 19.23
CA ASN A 465 -27.86 -12.59 20.07
C ASN A 465 -26.87 -11.62 19.39
N LEU A 466 -27.17 -11.26 18.13
CA LEU A 466 -26.27 -10.46 17.29
C LEU A 466 -26.29 -8.97 17.69
N SER A 467 -25.14 -8.31 17.62
CA SER A 467 -25.02 -6.89 17.91
C SER A 467 -25.57 -6.01 16.77
N ALA A 468 -25.84 -4.72 17.05
CA ALA A 468 -26.21 -3.75 16.02
C ALA A 468 -25.14 -3.62 14.92
N ARG A 469 -23.85 -3.84 15.25
CA ARG A 469 -22.77 -3.86 14.25
C ARG A 469 -22.87 -5.08 13.35
N ALA A 470 -23.21 -6.24 13.88
CA ALA A 470 -23.45 -7.45 13.10
C ALA A 470 -24.60 -7.25 12.11
N TYR A 471 -25.68 -6.53 12.52
CA TYR A 471 -26.77 -6.13 11.62
C TYR A 471 -26.26 -5.37 10.40
N ASP A 472 -25.50 -4.29 10.61
CA ASP A 472 -24.94 -3.50 9.50
C ASP A 472 -24.03 -4.34 8.59
N ARG A 473 -23.22 -5.29 9.16
CA ARG A 473 -22.36 -6.18 8.40
C ARG A 473 -23.15 -7.16 7.53
N ILE A 474 -24.17 -7.79 8.09
CA ILE A 474 -25.06 -8.69 7.35
C ILE A 474 -25.68 -7.94 6.16
N LEU A 475 -26.17 -6.72 6.33
CA LEU A 475 -26.75 -5.94 5.24
C LEU A 475 -25.76 -5.60 4.15
N LYS A 476 -24.53 -5.21 4.50
CA LYS A 476 -23.45 -4.94 3.53
C LYS A 476 -23.09 -6.19 2.71
N VAL A 477 -22.94 -7.33 3.37
CA VAL A 477 -22.67 -8.61 2.73
C VAL A 477 -23.82 -9.04 1.84
N SER A 478 -25.06 -8.93 2.32
CA SER A 478 -26.27 -9.24 1.55
C SER A 478 -26.40 -8.38 0.28
N ARG A 479 -26.05 -7.07 0.37
CA ARG A 479 -26.05 -6.20 -0.80
C ARG A 479 -24.99 -6.66 -1.82
N THR A 480 -23.84 -7.14 -1.36
CA THR A 480 -22.79 -7.66 -2.24
C THR A 480 -23.23 -8.97 -2.91
N ILE A 481 -23.90 -9.87 -2.17
CA ILE A 481 -24.46 -11.09 -2.74
C ILE A 481 -25.50 -10.76 -3.82
N ALA A 482 -26.39 -9.80 -3.55
CA ALA A 482 -27.36 -9.35 -4.53
C ALA A 482 -26.71 -8.72 -5.78
N ASP A 483 -25.60 -7.98 -5.63
CA ASP A 483 -24.84 -7.43 -6.77
C ASP A 483 -24.22 -8.56 -7.61
N LEU A 484 -23.68 -9.62 -7.00
CA LEU A 484 -23.15 -10.80 -7.69
C LEU A 484 -24.24 -11.55 -8.45
N ASP A 485 -25.45 -11.60 -7.89
CA ASP A 485 -26.62 -12.23 -8.51
C ASP A 485 -27.33 -11.28 -9.50
N ASN A 486 -26.76 -10.08 -9.75
CA ASN A 486 -27.33 -9.03 -10.59
C ASN A 486 -28.77 -8.66 -10.19
N SER A 487 -29.07 -8.72 -8.88
CA SER A 487 -30.39 -8.40 -8.30
C SER A 487 -30.42 -6.92 -7.87
N GLU A 488 -31.48 -6.20 -8.29
CA GLU A 488 -31.67 -4.82 -7.91
C GLU A 488 -31.93 -4.68 -6.40
N ASN A 489 -32.71 -5.60 -5.83
CA ASN A 489 -33.10 -5.59 -4.42
C ASN A 489 -32.46 -6.73 -3.64
N VAL A 490 -32.22 -6.48 -2.36
CA VAL A 490 -31.83 -7.50 -1.40
C VAL A 490 -33.07 -8.31 -1.01
N ASN A 491 -33.01 -9.64 -1.16
CA ASN A 491 -34.09 -10.57 -0.82
C ASN A 491 -33.71 -11.53 0.31
N ALA A 492 -34.63 -12.37 0.72
CA ALA A 492 -34.46 -13.30 1.85
C ALA A 492 -33.34 -14.33 1.63
N SER A 493 -33.06 -14.75 0.39
CA SER A 493 -31.96 -15.69 0.10
C SER A 493 -30.59 -15.03 0.34
N HIS A 494 -30.41 -13.76 -0.06
CA HIS A 494 -29.19 -13.01 0.17
C HIS A 494 -28.92 -12.78 1.67
N ILE A 495 -30.00 -12.51 2.45
CA ILE A 495 -29.92 -12.37 3.91
C ILE A 495 -29.54 -13.71 4.57
N ALA A 496 -30.17 -14.81 4.12
CA ALA A 496 -29.89 -16.15 4.65
C ALA A 496 -28.44 -16.57 4.41
N GLU A 497 -27.90 -16.31 3.21
CA GLU A 497 -26.50 -16.58 2.89
C GLU A 497 -25.57 -15.71 3.76
N ALA A 498 -25.85 -14.41 3.90
CA ALA A 498 -25.00 -13.50 4.68
C ALA A 498 -24.96 -13.85 6.19
N ILE A 499 -26.07 -14.32 6.76
CA ILE A 499 -26.13 -14.76 8.17
C ILE A 499 -25.21 -15.96 8.42
N GLN A 500 -25.05 -16.86 7.45
CA GLN A 500 -24.18 -18.03 7.59
C GLN A 500 -22.72 -17.62 7.78
N TYR A 501 -22.31 -16.46 7.28
CA TYR A 501 -20.94 -15.93 7.40
C TYR A 501 -20.68 -15.19 8.72
N ARG A 502 -21.52 -15.39 9.74
CA ARG A 502 -21.34 -14.83 11.08
C ARG A 502 -21.17 -15.94 12.14
N SER A 503 -20.38 -16.96 11.83
CA SER A 503 -20.22 -18.15 12.69
C SER A 503 -19.61 -17.87 14.06
N LEU A 504 -18.72 -16.86 14.18
CA LEU A 504 -18.09 -16.50 15.46
C LEU A 504 -19.00 -15.72 16.40
N ASP A 505 -20.12 -15.18 15.92
CA ASP A 505 -21.07 -14.44 16.76
C ASP A 505 -22.06 -15.39 17.50
N ARG A 506 -22.00 -16.69 17.19
CA ARG A 506 -22.86 -17.69 17.87
C ARG A 506 -22.41 -17.90 19.31
N GLU A 507 -23.37 -18.11 20.22
CA GLU A 507 -23.09 -18.43 21.61
C GLU A 507 -22.10 -19.61 21.71
N GLY A 508 -21.07 -19.45 22.55
CA GLY A 508 -20.03 -20.47 22.79
C GLY A 508 -18.68 -20.20 22.13
N TRP A 509 -18.55 -19.19 21.27
CA TRP A 509 -17.25 -18.79 20.70
C TRP A 509 -16.64 -17.57 21.39
N LEU A 510 -17.48 -16.64 21.88
CA LEU A 510 -17.05 -15.37 22.51
C LEU A 510 -17.66 -15.17 23.91
N GLY A 511 -18.52 -16.05 24.37
CA GLY A 511 -19.25 -15.95 25.65
C GLY A 511 -18.65 -16.77 26.78
#